data_94e94527396045856a5461a39d1abec5
#
_entry.id   94e94527396045856a5461a39d1abec5
#
_cell.length_a   1.000
_cell.length_b   1.000
_cell.length_c   1.000
_cell.angle_alpha   90.00
_cell.angle_beta   90.00
_cell.angle_gamma   90.00
#
_symmetry.space_group_name_H-M   'P 1'
#
loop_
_entity.id
_entity.type
_entity.pdbx_description
1 polymer ?
#
loop_
_entity_poly.entity_id
_entity_poly.type
_entity_poly.pdbx_seq_one_letter_code
_entity_poly.pdbx_strand_id
1 'polypeptide(L)'
;MFYLGEFGLDRKDQHVGLANQQYSATPAKDFTETLFVHHSLPQTKVDEVDISTSVAGLDFAFPFFINAMTGGSKKTREINRLLGIMGHFGKIALASGSVSAAIKDPSVAETFSVMRRENPYGIIFANLGAHHSVENAKRAVDLLEANAIQIHVNAPQEIVMPEGDRDFTMWLKNIETLVREVEVPVIVKEVGFGMSRETVAQLASVGVQTIDVSGTGGTDFAKIENARRTFNNYTYLEGWGQSTVTSLVEAMSVSEEVRPSLIASGGIKTPLDIVKSLALGADLVGMSNHFLQYVKDGKGHRFDDGLQAIKTYQWQMAEIMTMLGAKNIAELRQKDLVLAPNVQNWCEARGIDWKAYARRSANVS
;
A
#
# COMPACT_ATOMS: atom_id res chain seq x y z
N MET A 1 34.64 11.53 14.91
CA MET A 1 33.33 11.94 15.42
C MET A 1 32.58 12.59 14.25
N PHE A 2 31.92 11.76 13.41
CA PHE A 2 31.29 12.24 12.17
C PHE A 2 29.82 12.56 12.45
N TYR A 3 29.37 13.67 11.94
CA TYR A 3 28.01 14.25 12.05
C TYR A 3 26.92 13.27 11.64
N LEU A 4 26.25 12.63 12.58
CA LEU A 4 25.11 11.72 12.34
C LEU A 4 23.78 12.46 12.10
N GLY A 5 23.72 13.77 12.38
CA GLY A 5 22.47 14.55 12.28
C GLY A 5 22.07 14.98 10.86
N GLU A 6 23.02 15.29 10.00
CA GLU A 6 22.72 15.74 8.61
C GLU A 6 22.43 14.61 7.65
N PHE A 7 22.99 13.41 7.85
CA PHE A 7 22.79 12.25 6.99
C PHE A 7 21.34 11.71 7.01
N GLY A 8 20.61 11.86 8.11
CA GLY A 8 19.25 11.33 8.23
C GLY A 8 18.19 12.11 7.46
N LEU A 9 18.30 13.43 7.44
CA LEU A 9 17.37 14.32 6.73
C LEU A 9 17.60 14.26 5.22
N ASP A 10 18.85 14.24 4.78
CA ASP A 10 19.23 14.10 3.37
C ASP A 10 18.77 12.75 2.79
N ARG A 11 18.76 11.66 3.59
CA ARG A 11 18.26 10.36 3.18
C ARG A 11 16.80 10.40 2.74
N LYS A 12 15.93 11.10 3.46
CA LYS A 12 14.49 11.19 3.12
C LYS A 12 14.26 11.94 1.81
N ASP A 13 15.02 13.01 1.58
CA ASP A 13 14.95 13.75 0.34
C ASP A 13 15.53 12.96 -0.84
N GLN A 14 16.61 12.18 -0.63
CA GLN A 14 17.17 11.24 -1.61
C GLN A 14 16.13 10.17 -1.99
N HIS A 15 15.46 9.55 -1.01
CA HIS A 15 14.41 8.56 -1.27
C HIS A 15 13.28 9.13 -2.14
N VAL A 16 12.78 10.34 -1.84
CA VAL A 16 11.77 11.02 -2.66
C VAL A 16 12.29 11.28 -4.07
N GLY A 17 13.54 11.76 -4.21
CA GLY A 17 14.16 12.02 -5.50
C GLY A 17 14.29 10.76 -6.37
N LEU A 18 14.84 9.69 -5.80
CA LEU A 18 15.03 8.40 -6.47
C LEU A 18 13.70 7.71 -6.80
N ALA A 19 12.72 7.76 -5.89
CA ALA A 19 11.38 7.25 -6.16
C ALA A 19 10.69 7.97 -7.33
N ASN A 20 10.89 9.31 -7.43
CA ASN A 20 10.38 10.08 -8.57
C ASN A 20 11.05 9.71 -9.89
N GLN A 21 12.37 9.42 -9.89
CA GLN A 21 13.08 8.97 -11.09
C GLN A 21 12.62 7.60 -11.58
N GLN A 22 12.21 6.72 -10.69
CA GLN A 22 11.69 5.39 -11.02
C GLN A 22 10.23 5.42 -11.46
N TYR A 23 9.51 6.51 -11.26
CA TYR A 23 8.09 6.55 -11.56
C TYR A 23 7.83 6.35 -13.05
N SER A 24 6.93 5.40 -13.36
CA SER A 24 6.34 5.22 -14.68
C SER A 24 4.82 5.38 -14.56
N ALA A 25 4.20 6.09 -15.49
CA ALA A 25 2.75 6.19 -15.58
C ALA A 25 2.10 4.90 -16.14
N THR A 26 2.90 4.04 -16.79
CA THR A 26 2.43 2.76 -17.31
C THR A 26 2.10 1.81 -16.15
N PRO A 27 0.92 1.20 -16.10
CA PRO A 27 0.59 0.18 -15.11
C PRO A 27 1.55 -1.01 -15.16
N ALA A 28 1.65 -1.73 -14.05
CA ALA A 28 2.44 -2.95 -13.98
C ALA A 28 1.89 -4.01 -14.95
N LYS A 29 2.79 -4.80 -15.54
CA LYS A 29 2.46 -5.79 -16.58
C LYS A 29 1.36 -6.75 -16.12
N ASP A 30 1.44 -7.26 -14.89
CA ASP A 30 0.46 -8.21 -14.37
C ASP A 30 -0.95 -7.62 -14.28
N PHE A 31 -1.07 -6.31 -14.00
CA PHE A 31 -2.36 -5.63 -14.07
C PHE A 31 -2.84 -5.46 -15.50
N THR A 32 -1.98 -5.11 -16.45
CA THR A 32 -2.40 -4.92 -17.85
C THR A 32 -2.82 -6.22 -18.51
N GLU A 33 -2.17 -7.35 -18.19
CA GLU A 33 -2.42 -8.66 -18.75
C GLU A 33 -3.49 -9.48 -17.99
N THR A 34 -3.88 -9.07 -16.78
CA THR A 34 -5.05 -9.63 -16.10
C THR A 34 -6.30 -8.95 -16.62
N LEU A 35 -7.25 -9.72 -17.18
CA LEU A 35 -8.39 -9.20 -17.92
C LEU A 35 -9.71 -9.67 -17.32
N PHE A 36 -10.68 -8.76 -17.17
CA PHE A 36 -12.06 -9.14 -16.93
C PHE A 36 -12.66 -9.79 -18.18
N VAL A 37 -13.49 -10.80 -17.98
CA VAL A 37 -14.36 -11.30 -19.06
C VAL A 37 -15.44 -10.26 -19.31
N HIS A 38 -15.58 -9.81 -20.56
CA HIS A 38 -16.52 -8.75 -20.94
C HIS A 38 -17.98 -9.25 -20.92
N HIS A 39 -18.84 -8.49 -20.26
CA HIS A 39 -20.30 -8.69 -20.29
C HIS A 39 -20.98 -7.65 -21.15
N SER A 40 -21.61 -8.09 -22.25
CA SER A 40 -22.29 -7.18 -23.20
C SER A 40 -23.62 -6.64 -22.67
N LEU A 41 -24.20 -7.25 -21.65
CA LEU A 41 -25.52 -6.90 -21.07
C LEU A 41 -25.40 -6.78 -19.54
N PRO A 42 -24.78 -5.71 -18.99
CA PRO A 42 -24.45 -5.62 -17.54
C PRO A 42 -25.68 -5.45 -16.64
N GLN A 43 -26.80 -4.96 -17.13
CA GLN A 43 -28.07 -4.77 -16.38
C GLN A 43 -27.91 -3.99 -15.07
N THR A 44 -27.01 -3.01 -15.04
CA THR A 44 -26.64 -2.20 -13.87
C THR A 44 -26.57 -0.72 -14.28
N LYS A 45 -26.87 0.19 -13.35
CA LYS A 45 -26.72 1.64 -13.54
C LYS A 45 -25.59 2.16 -12.66
N VAL A 46 -24.93 3.23 -13.08
CA VAL A 46 -23.81 3.84 -12.34
C VAL A 46 -24.22 4.32 -10.94
N ASP A 47 -25.43 4.88 -10.81
CA ASP A 47 -25.98 5.38 -9.56
C ASP A 47 -26.45 4.29 -8.56
N GLU A 48 -26.47 3.02 -9.01
CA GLU A 48 -26.73 1.85 -8.15
C GLU A 48 -25.46 1.23 -7.57
N VAL A 49 -24.27 1.72 -7.99
CA VAL A 49 -22.98 1.11 -7.55
C VAL A 49 -22.51 1.73 -6.24
N ASP A 50 -22.38 0.89 -5.23
CA ASP A 50 -21.74 1.21 -3.96
C ASP A 50 -20.29 0.70 -3.96
N ILE A 51 -19.31 1.61 -3.89
CA ILE A 51 -17.89 1.31 -3.83
C ILE A 51 -17.32 1.44 -2.42
N SER A 52 -18.15 1.65 -1.39
CA SER A 52 -17.70 1.72 -0.01
C SER A 52 -17.14 0.39 0.49
N THR A 53 -16.28 0.44 1.51
CA THR A 53 -15.67 -0.74 2.13
C THR A 53 -15.37 -0.49 3.60
N SER A 54 -15.18 -1.58 4.36
CA SER A 54 -14.74 -1.53 5.76
C SER A 54 -13.51 -2.42 5.94
N VAL A 55 -12.44 -1.88 6.53
CA VAL A 55 -11.18 -2.57 6.79
C VAL A 55 -10.63 -2.13 8.14
N ALA A 56 -10.08 -3.06 8.91
CA ALA A 56 -9.50 -2.76 10.21
C ALA A 56 -10.48 -2.06 11.18
N GLY A 57 -11.79 -2.32 11.05
CA GLY A 57 -12.83 -1.65 11.83
C GLY A 57 -13.08 -0.19 11.46
N LEU A 58 -12.58 0.27 10.32
CA LEU A 58 -12.75 1.62 9.79
C LEU A 58 -13.56 1.58 8.50
N ASP A 59 -14.48 2.54 8.32
CA ASP A 59 -15.34 2.66 7.14
C ASP A 59 -14.75 3.65 6.14
N PHE A 60 -14.70 3.25 4.87
CA PHE A 60 -14.17 4.02 3.76
C PHE A 60 -15.26 4.24 2.72
N ALA A 61 -15.57 5.50 2.42
CA ALA A 61 -16.49 5.86 1.33
C ALA A 61 -15.95 5.43 -0.04
N PHE A 62 -14.62 5.33 -0.17
CA PHE A 62 -13.93 4.93 -1.39
C PHE A 62 -12.85 3.91 -1.05
N PRO A 63 -12.72 2.80 -1.80
CA PRO A 63 -11.85 1.69 -1.45
C PRO A 63 -10.39 1.93 -1.87
N PHE A 64 -9.91 3.18 -1.82
CA PHE A 64 -8.51 3.51 -2.05
C PHE A 64 -8.05 4.66 -1.17
N PHE A 65 -6.74 4.75 -0.92
CA PHE A 65 -6.12 5.75 -0.06
C PHE A 65 -4.72 6.14 -0.55
N ILE A 66 -4.21 7.26 -0.06
CA ILE A 66 -2.83 7.68 -0.26
C ILE A 66 -1.94 6.93 0.72
N ASN A 67 -1.21 5.92 0.22
CA ASN A 67 -0.36 5.08 1.06
C ASN A 67 0.96 5.76 1.42
N ALA A 68 1.64 5.20 2.41
CA ALA A 68 2.85 5.71 3.06
C ALA A 68 3.89 6.28 2.09
N MET A 69 4.30 7.53 2.34
CA MET A 69 5.25 8.24 1.50
C MET A 69 6.51 8.65 2.25
N THR A 70 6.47 9.74 3.03
CA THR A 70 7.67 10.40 3.52
C THR A 70 7.43 11.19 4.80
N GLY A 71 8.48 11.85 5.30
CA GLY A 71 8.49 12.73 6.47
C GLY A 71 9.92 12.86 7.01
N GLY A 72 10.17 13.86 7.86
CA GLY A 72 11.43 14.05 8.56
C GLY A 72 12.35 15.14 7.99
N SER A 73 11.96 15.85 6.92
CA SER A 73 12.67 17.02 6.39
C SER A 73 11.71 18.19 6.12
N LYS A 74 12.26 19.39 5.94
CA LYS A 74 11.48 20.59 5.59
C LYS A 74 10.72 20.40 4.27
N LYS A 75 11.34 19.78 3.27
CA LYS A 75 10.71 19.51 1.98
C LYS A 75 9.57 18.48 2.13
N THR A 76 9.81 17.41 2.86
CA THR A 76 8.81 16.37 3.07
C THR A 76 7.65 16.83 3.95
N ARG A 77 7.86 17.84 4.83
CA ARG A 77 6.77 18.50 5.54
C ARG A 77 5.76 19.13 4.58
N GLU A 78 6.23 19.88 3.57
CA GLU A 78 5.32 20.51 2.59
C GLU A 78 4.62 19.47 1.72
N ILE A 79 5.28 18.38 1.35
CA ILE A 79 4.64 17.24 0.69
C ILE A 79 3.53 16.68 1.57
N ASN A 80 3.79 16.38 2.83
CA ASN A 80 2.81 15.84 3.78
C ASN A 80 1.66 16.82 4.03
N ARG A 81 1.92 18.14 4.06
CA ARG A 81 0.89 19.17 4.15
C ARG A 81 -0.07 19.09 2.96
N LEU A 82 0.46 19.07 1.76
CA LEU A 82 -0.34 18.97 0.53
C LEU A 82 -1.13 17.66 0.46
N LEU A 83 -0.53 16.54 0.85
CA LEU A 83 -1.23 15.25 0.95
C LEU A 83 -2.34 15.29 1.99
N GLY A 84 -2.13 15.93 3.14
CA GLY A 84 -3.15 16.13 4.17
C GLY A 84 -4.37 16.87 3.61
N ILE A 85 -4.14 17.99 2.93
CA ILE A 85 -5.20 18.77 2.28
C ILE A 85 -5.90 17.93 1.18
N MET A 86 -5.13 17.16 0.40
CA MET A 86 -5.68 16.29 -0.65
C MET A 86 -6.60 15.21 -0.07
N GLY A 87 -6.21 14.58 1.04
CA GLY A 87 -7.04 13.61 1.75
C GLY A 87 -8.33 14.22 2.30
N HIS A 88 -8.22 15.42 2.88
CA HIS A 88 -9.36 16.16 3.40
C HIS A 88 -10.42 16.44 2.31
N PHE A 89 -10.02 17.10 1.23
CA PHE A 89 -10.95 17.46 0.15
C PHE A 89 -11.33 16.27 -0.73
N GLY A 90 -10.46 15.28 -0.88
CA GLY A 90 -10.73 14.04 -1.59
C GLY A 90 -11.57 13.03 -0.81
N LYS A 91 -11.75 13.24 0.51
CA LYS A 91 -12.43 12.30 1.43
C LYS A 91 -11.84 10.88 1.36
N ILE A 92 -10.51 10.78 1.24
CA ILE A 92 -9.78 9.52 1.23
C ILE A 92 -8.80 9.46 2.39
N ALA A 93 -8.52 8.26 2.87
CA ALA A 93 -7.56 8.05 3.94
C ALA A 93 -6.11 8.33 3.49
N LEU A 94 -5.25 8.53 4.48
CA LEU A 94 -3.81 8.78 4.29
C LEU A 94 -2.99 7.86 5.17
N ALA A 95 -1.80 7.47 4.72
CA ALA A 95 -0.79 6.88 5.58
C ALA A 95 0.48 7.75 5.56
N SER A 96 1.07 7.98 6.73
CA SER A 96 2.35 8.68 6.83
C SER A 96 3.50 7.78 6.35
N GLY A 97 4.61 8.38 5.95
CA GLY A 97 5.88 7.67 5.90
C GLY A 97 6.33 7.25 7.31
N SER A 98 7.35 6.37 7.40
CA SER A 98 7.85 5.94 8.71
C SER A 98 8.21 7.14 9.61
N VAL A 99 7.56 7.20 10.77
CA VAL A 99 7.79 8.24 11.78
C VAL A 99 9.04 8.00 12.64
N SER A 100 9.86 6.98 12.32
CA SER A 100 11.12 6.67 13.02
C SER A 100 12.02 7.89 13.20
N ALA A 101 12.02 8.81 12.23
CA ALA A 101 12.79 10.06 12.34
C ALA A 101 12.30 10.92 13.52
N ALA A 102 10.99 11.10 13.68
CA ALA A 102 10.40 11.87 14.77
C ALA A 102 10.51 11.16 16.13
N ILE A 103 10.53 9.83 16.16
CA ILE A 103 10.80 9.06 17.37
C ILE A 103 12.23 9.30 17.86
N LYS A 104 13.20 9.36 16.96
CA LYS A 104 14.63 9.62 17.26
C LYS A 104 14.91 11.09 17.57
N ASP A 105 14.28 12.00 16.83
CA ASP A 105 14.43 13.45 16.95
C ASP A 105 13.06 14.13 16.95
N PRO A 106 12.52 14.49 18.11
CA PRO A 106 11.22 15.17 18.22
C PRO A 106 11.16 16.52 17.49
N SER A 107 12.27 17.15 17.16
CA SER A 107 12.28 18.44 16.45
C SER A 107 11.70 18.35 15.03
N VAL A 108 11.68 17.15 14.43
CA VAL A 108 11.08 16.91 13.11
C VAL A 108 9.63 16.41 13.16
N ALA A 109 9.03 16.31 14.35
CA ALA A 109 7.69 15.77 14.56
C ALA A 109 6.63 16.48 13.71
N GLU A 110 6.73 17.81 13.58
CA GLU A 110 5.80 18.62 12.78
C GLU A 110 5.78 18.22 11.29
N THR A 111 6.86 17.63 10.79
CA THR A 111 6.91 17.15 9.39
C THR A 111 5.92 16.02 9.11
N PHE A 112 5.41 15.38 10.16
CA PHE A 112 4.40 14.32 10.11
C PHE A 112 3.04 14.80 10.61
N SER A 113 2.98 15.46 11.79
CA SER A 113 1.72 15.91 12.40
C SER A 113 0.98 16.96 11.55
N VAL A 114 1.67 17.61 10.62
CA VAL A 114 1.04 18.49 9.63
C VAL A 114 -0.08 17.79 8.84
N MET A 115 0.00 16.47 8.63
CA MET A 115 -1.06 15.71 7.95
C MET A 115 -2.37 15.74 8.75
N ARG A 116 -2.30 15.53 10.07
CA ARG A 116 -3.48 15.61 10.97
C ARG A 116 -4.02 17.02 11.03
N ARG A 117 -3.14 18.03 11.14
CA ARG A 117 -3.58 19.43 11.16
C ARG A 117 -4.36 19.82 9.91
N GLU A 118 -3.93 19.37 8.73
CA GLU A 118 -4.61 19.69 7.46
C GLU A 118 -5.81 18.76 7.17
N ASN A 119 -5.90 17.62 7.86
CA ASN A 119 -7.00 16.66 7.73
C ASN A 119 -7.54 16.24 9.12
N PRO A 120 -8.17 17.16 9.88
CA PRO A 120 -8.46 16.97 11.30
C PRO A 120 -9.43 15.81 11.58
N TYR A 121 -10.32 15.48 10.64
CA TYR A 121 -11.35 14.44 10.81
C TYR A 121 -11.15 13.23 9.88
N GLY A 122 -10.14 13.24 9.05
CA GLY A 122 -9.89 12.14 8.11
C GLY A 122 -9.21 10.95 8.76
N ILE A 123 -9.32 9.80 8.11
CA ILE A 123 -8.62 8.58 8.51
C ILE A 123 -7.13 8.74 8.16
N ILE A 124 -6.27 8.62 9.19
CA ILE A 124 -4.82 8.69 9.05
C ILE A 124 -4.21 7.45 9.70
N PHE A 125 -3.28 6.80 8.98
CA PHE A 125 -2.46 5.71 9.48
C PHE A 125 -1.06 6.20 9.85
N ALA A 126 -0.61 5.91 11.07
CA ALA A 126 0.80 6.02 11.43
C ALA A 126 1.61 4.90 10.76
N ASN A 127 2.94 5.01 10.74
CA ASN A 127 3.79 4.00 10.13
C ASN A 127 5.13 3.87 10.86
N LEU A 128 5.52 2.62 11.17
CA LEU A 128 6.82 2.27 11.76
C LEU A 128 7.34 0.93 11.21
N GLY A 129 8.64 0.68 11.37
CA GLY A 129 9.25 -0.62 11.08
C GLY A 129 8.98 -1.65 12.17
N ALA A 130 8.99 -2.94 11.81
CA ALA A 130 8.74 -4.07 12.72
C ALA A 130 9.77 -4.22 13.86
N HIS A 131 10.88 -3.49 13.80
CA HIS A 131 11.91 -3.47 14.86
C HIS A 131 11.58 -2.53 16.04
N HIS A 132 10.56 -1.68 15.92
CA HIS A 132 10.20 -0.73 16.97
C HIS A 132 9.42 -1.38 18.12
N SER A 133 9.56 -0.80 19.32
CA SER A 133 8.84 -1.21 20.52
C SER A 133 7.38 -0.72 20.51
N VAL A 134 6.56 -1.29 21.39
CA VAL A 134 5.17 -0.85 21.65
C VAL A 134 5.10 0.62 22.04
N GLU A 135 6.02 1.08 22.89
CA GLU A 135 6.08 2.48 23.31
C GLU A 135 6.28 3.41 22.10
N ASN A 136 7.19 3.06 21.20
CA ASN A 136 7.40 3.82 19.97
C ASN A 136 6.16 3.80 19.05
N ALA A 137 5.44 2.68 19.00
CA ALA A 137 4.20 2.57 18.24
C ALA A 137 3.10 3.47 18.84
N LYS A 138 2.93 3.49 20.15
CA LYS A 138 2.00 4.41 20.83
C LYS A 138 2.36 5.88 20.57
N ARG A 139 3.64 6.25 20.69
CA ARG A 139 4.10 7.60 20.33
C ARG A 139 3.83 7.96 18.87
N ALA A 140 3.93 7.00 17.95
CA ALA A 140 3.62 7.22 16.54
C ALA A 140 2.12 7.45 16.30
N VAL A 141 1.27 6.70 17.01
CA VAL A 141 -0.19 6.88 17.00
C VAL A 141 -0.57 8.24 17.56
N ASP A 142 -0.03 8.61 18.73
CA ASP A 142 -0.30 9.89 19.40
C ASP A 142 0.13 11.09 18.53
N LEU A 143 1.31 11.01 17.90
CA LEU A 143 1.86 12.07 17.05
C LEU A 143 0.91 12.47 15.90
N LEU A 144 0.19 11.49 15.36
CA LEU A 144 -0.71 11.68 14.21
C LEU A 144 -2.19 11.62 14.62
N GLU A 145 -2.50 11.38 15.90
CA GLU A 145 -3.85 11.01 16.34
C GLU A 145 -4.41 9.94 15.37
N ALA A 146 -3.62 8.88 15.14
CA ALA A 146 -3.84 7.96 14.05
C ALA A 146 -4.98 6.98 14.35
N ASN A 147 -5.76 6.64 13.32
CA ASN A 147 -6.88 5.70 13.40
C ASN A 147 -6.42 4.24 13.28
N ALA A 148 -5.23 4.00 12.74
CA ALA A 148 -4.55 2.71 12.67
C ALA A 148 -3.04 2.92 12.55
N ILE A 149 -2.26 1.87 12.74
CA ILE A 149 -0.81 1.90 12.53
C ILE A 149 -0.39 0.84 11.51
N GLN A 150 0.39 1.26 10.51
CA GLN A 150 1.09 0.36 9.61
C GLN A 150 2.44 -0.04 10.21
N ILE A 151 2.69 -1.33 10.32
CA ILE A 151 3.98 -1.91 10.70
C ILE A 151 4.60 -2.50 9.45
N HIS A 152 5.66 -1.84 8.94
CA HIS A 152 6.28 -2.33 7.71
C HIS A 152 7.37 -3.36 7.99
N VAL A 153 7.41 -4.36 7.09
CA VAL A 153 8.49 -5.33 6.95
C VAL A 153 9.19 -5.07 5.61
N ASN A 154 10.51 -5.00 5.60
CA ASN A 154 11.28 -4.52 4.44
C ASN A 154 12.67 -5.16 4.38
N ALA A 155 12.78 -6.46 4.67
CA ALA A 155 14.07 -7.16 4.75
C ALA A 155 14.96 -6.98 3.51
N PRO A 156 14.46 -7.05 2.26
CA PRO A 156 15.31 -6.81 1.09
C PRO A 156 15.86 -5.39 1.04
N GLN A 157 15.06 -4.38 1.42
CA GLN A 157 15.53 -3.00 1.52
C GLN A 157 16.63 -2.88 2.56
N GLU A 158 16.45 -3.42 3.76
CA GLU A 158 17.42 -3.38 4.85
C GLU A 158 18.74 -4.05 4.45
N ILE A 159 18.70 -5.18 3.76
CA ILE A 159 19.88 -5.88 3.25
C ILE A 159 20.66 -5.02 2.25
N VAL A 160 19.97 -4.32 1.36
CA VAL A 160 20.63 -3.47 0.35
C VAL A 160 21.07 -2.14 0.96
N MET A 161 20.34 -1.59 1.92
CA MET A 161 20.65 -0.32 2.58
C MET A 161 22.02 -0.37 3.30
N PRO A 162 22.93 0.60 3.07
CA PRO A 162 24.26 0.58 3.70
C PRO A 162 24.20 0.50 5.23
N GLU A 163 23.29 1.25 5.83
CA GLU A 163 23.04 1.37 7.27
C GLU A 163 21.91 0.49 7.78
N GLY A 164 21.42 -0.45 6.96
CA GLY A 164 20.25 -1.26 7.29
C GLY A 164 20.54 -2.41 8.26
N ASP A 165 19.48 -2.94 8.84
CA ASP A 165 19.53 -4.08 9.75
C ASP A 165 19.91 -5.38 9.01
N ARG A 166 20.45 -6.33 9.79
CA ARG A 166 20.86 -7.66 9.29
C ARG A 166 20.28 -8.79 10.16
N ASP A 167 19.53 -8.45 11.18
CA ASP A 167 18.86 -9.39 12.06
C ASP A 167 17.34 -9.10 12.08
N PHE A 168 16.57 -10.03 11.56
CA PHE A 168 15.11 -9.96 11.44
C PHE A 168 14.40 -10.96 12.36
N THR A 169 15.14 -11.66 13.19
CA THR A 169 14.65 -12.78 14.01
C THR A 169 13.53 -12.37 14.97
N MET A 170 13.52 -11.13 15.43
CA MET A 170 12.54 -10.63 16.37
C MET A 170 11.30 -10.00 15.74
N TRP A 171 11.24 -9.82 14.44
CA TRP A 171 10.14 -9.09 13.79
C TRP A 171 8.77 -9.70 14.07
N LEU A 172 8.61 -11.02 13.88
CA LEU A 172 7.34 -11.68 14.11
C LEU A 172 6.89 -11.57 15.58
N LYS A 173 7.82 -11.73 16.52
CA LYS A 173 7.55 -11.58 17.95
C LYS A 173 7.18 -10.15 18.34
N ASN A 174 7.84 -9.16 17.74
CA ASN A 174 7.49 -7.75 17.94
C ASN A 174 6.10 -7.44 17.39
N ILE A 175 5.78 -7.95 16.19
CA ILE A 175 4.45 -7.79 15.58
C ILE A 175 3.37 -8.39 16.49
N GLU A 176 3.56 -9.60 17.00
CA GLU A 176 2.65 -10.24 17.97
C GLU A 176 2.39 -9.33 19.18
N THR A 177 3.46 -8.74 19.71
CA THR A 177 3.36 -7.84 20.87
C THR A 177 2.64 -6.54 20.52
N LEU A 178 2.93 -5.97 19.34
CA LEU A 178 2.28 -4.75 18.85
C LEU A 178 0.78 -4.97 18.64
N VAL A 179 0.38 -6.08 18.02
CA VAL A 179 -1.04 -6.43 17.80
C VAL A 179 -1.80 -6.54 19.12
N ARG A 180 -1.16 -7.08 20.16
CA ARG A 180 -1.80 -7.26 21.46
C ARG A 180 -1.88 -5.97 22.30
N GLU A 181 -0.91 -5.05 22.18
CA GLU A 181 -0.71 -3.95 23.16
C GLU A 181 -0.95 -2.55 22.60
N VAL A 182 -1.10 -2.39 21.29
CA VAL A 182 -1.47 -1.10 20.66
C VAL A 182 -2.98 -1.01 20.58
N GLU A 183 -3.54 0.14 20.97
CA GLU A 183 -4.99 0.34 21.09
C GLU A 183 -5.71 0.54 19.77
N VAL A 184 -4.98 0.92 18.71
CA VAL A 184 -5.55 1.07 17.35
C VAL A 184 -5.24 -0.16 16.50
N PRO A 185 -6.01 -0.44 15.44
CA PRO A 185 -5.73 -1.54 14.53
C PRO A 185 -4.30 -1.52 13.97
N VAL A 186 -3.66 -2.69 13.97
CA VAL A 186 -2.33 -2.89 13.42
C VAL A 186 -2.44 -3.50 12.03
N ILE A 187 -1.88 -2.83 11.03
CA ILE A 187 -1.80 -3.26 9.64
C ILE A 187 -0.34 -3.64 9.36
N VAL A 188 -0.06 -4.91 9.07
CA VAL A 188 1.30 -5.30 8.67
C VAL A 188 1.45 -5.15 7.17
N LYS A 189 2.51 -4.46 6.71
CA LYS A 189 2.70 -4.17 5.30
C LYS A 189 4.11 -4.47 4.80
N GLU A 190 4.18 -4.90 3.57
CA GLU A 190 5.41 -4.89 2.78
C GLU A 190 5.65 -3.51 2.13
N VAL A 191 6.78 -3.32 1.48
CA VAL A 191 7.17 -2.01 0.92
C VAL A 191 7.44 -2.04 -0.59
N GLY A 192 7.10 -3.14 -1.27
CA GLY A 192 7.26 -3.28 -2.71
C GLY A 192 7.86 -4.61 -3.16
N PHE A 193 7.95 -5.60 -2.25
CA PHE A 193 8.48 -6.93 -2.55
C PHE A 193 7.41 -8.03 -2.52
N GLY A 194 6.19 -7.72 -2.05
CA GLY A 194 5.08 -8.66 -2.02
C GLY A 194 5.10 -9.62 -0.84
N MET A 195 4.04 -10.40 -0.68
CA MET A 195 3.90 -11.40 0.37
C MET A 195 3.48 -12.75 -0.19
N SER A 196 4.13 -13.83 0.25
CA SER A 196 3.68 -15.20 -0.01
C SER A 196 2.58 -15.62 0.94
N ARG A 197 1.84 -16.69 0.61
CA ARG A 197 0.82 -17.27 1.51
C ARG A 197 1.41 -17.73 2.85
N GLU A 198 2.67 -18.18 2.87
CA GLU A 198 3.37 -18.56 4.09
C GLU A 198 3.56 -17.34 5.01
N THR A 199 3.95 -16.20 4.45
CA THR A 199 4.05 -14.94 5.20
C THR A 199 2.69 -14.52 5.74
N VAL A 200 1.64 -14.58 4.91
CA VAL A 200 0.26 -14.26 5.33
C VAL A 200 -0.20 -15.17 6.46
N ALA A 201 0.03 -16.49 6.35
CA ALA A 201 -0.32 -17.46 7.38
C ALA A 201 0.45 -17.23 8.69
N GLN A 202 1.75 -16.92 8.62
CA GLN A 202 2.57 -16.58 9.80
C GLN A 202 2.04 -15.33 10.49
N LEU A 203 1.70 -14.27 9.75
CA LEU A 203 1.15 -13.05 10.32
C LEU A 203 -0.23 -13.30 10.96
N ALA A 204 -1.09 -14.07 10.30
CA ALA A 204 -2.38 -14.47 10.85
C ALA A 204 -2.22 -15.26 12.17
N SER A 205 -1.24 -16.16 12.26
CA SER A 205 -0.99 -16.99 13.44
C SER A 205 -0.60 -16.20 14.71
N VAL A 206 -0.12 -14.97 14.54
CA VAL A 206 0.20 -14.05 15.66
C VAL A 206 -0.85 -12.95 15.85
N GLY A 207 -2.04 -13.13 15.26
CA GLY A 207 -3.21 -12.27 15.48
C GLY A 207 -3.32 -11.05 14.57
N VAL A 208 -2.50 -10.94 13.52
CA VAL A 208 -2.64 -9.87 12.51
C VAL A 208 -3.94 -10.05 11.74
N GLN A 209 -4.80 -9.05 11.76
CA GLN A 209 -6.12 -9.08 11.11
C GLN A 209 -6.17 -8.31 9.78
N THR A 210 -5.15 -7.53 9.46
CA THR A 210 -5.09 -6.76 8.22
C THR A 210 -3.65 -6.68 7.71
N ILE A 211 -3.46 -6.99 6.43
CA ILE A 211 -2.15 -6.93 5.76
C ILE A 211 -2.22 -6.09 4.49
N ASP A 212 -1.14 -5.36 4.18
CA ASP A 212 -0.92 -4.72 2.87
C ASP A 212 0.19 -5.48 2.15
N VAL A 213 -0.17 -6.20 1.09
CA VAL A 213 0.75 -7.10 0.39
C VAL A 213 1.88 -6.37 -0.34
N SER A 214 1.69 -5.13 -0.70
CA SER A 214 2.67 -4.21 -1.31
C SER A 214 3.70 -4.89 -2.23
N GLY A 215 3.23 -5.33 -3.40
CA GLY A 215 4.05 -6.08 -4.37
C GLY A 215 4.90 -5.20 -5.28
N THR A 216 5.68 -5.86 -6.16
CA THR A 216 6.47 -5.19 -7.19
C THR A 216 5.59 -4.52 -8.25
N GLY A 217 6.18 -3.64 -9.05
CA GLY A 217 5.50 -2.85 -10.10
C GLY A 217 5.34 -1.37 -9.76
N GLY A 218 5.63 -0.98 -8.50
CA GLY A 218 5.72 0.40 -8.03
C GLY A 218 7.17 0.84 -7.80
N THR A 219 7.41 1.49 -6.66
CA THR A 219 8.76 1.90 -6.23
C THR A 219 9.56 0.67 -5.81
N ASP A 220 10.76 0.51 -6.37
CA ASP A 220 11.71 -0.55 -6.01
C ASP A 220 12.73 0.00 -4.99
N PHE A 221 12.58 -0.39 -3.73
CA PHE A 221 13.48 0.06 -2.67
C PHE A 221 14.86 -0.60 -2.74
N ALA A 222 15.00 -1.80 -3.31
CA ALA A 222 16.32 -2.39 -3.55
C ALA A 222 17.11 -1.52 -4.52
N LYS A 223 16.49 -1.04 -5.60
CA LYS A 223 17.08 -0.12 -6.56
C LYS A 223 17.41 1.24 -5.94
N ILE A 224 16.52 1.78 -5.08
CA ILE A 224 16.78 3.04 -4.36
C ILE A 224 18.01 2.92 -3.47
N GLU A 225 18.06 1.88 -2.63
CA GLU A 225 19.16 1.71 -1.69
C GLU A 225 20.46 1.34 -2.40
N ASN A 226 20.40 0.57 -3.50
CA ASN A 226 21.57 0.26 -4.32
C ASN A 226 22.17 1.53 -4.94
N ALA A 227 21.35 2.47 -5.41
CA ALA A 227 21.80 3.76 -5.94
C ALA A 227 22.49 4.66 -4.89
N ARG A 228 22.26 4.42 -3.60
CA ARG A 228 22.92 5.12 -2.48
C ARG A 228 24.26 4.51 -2.08
N ARG A 229 24.60 3.34 -2.62
CA ARG A 229 25.83 2.62 -2.26
C ARG A 229 27.01 3.10 -3.06
N THR A 230 28.16 3.18 -2.41
CA THR A 230 29.46 3.45 -3.06
C THR A 230 30.26 2.15 -3.32
N PHE A 231 29.98 1.09 -2.53
CA PHE A 231 30.61 -0.21 -2.61
C PHE A 231 29.59 -1.34 -2.50
N ASN A 232 29.97 -2.55 -2.92
CA ASN A 232 29.10 -3.75 -2.83
C ASN A 232 27.78 -3.56 -3.56
N ASN A 233 27.86 -3.54 -4.88
CA ASN A 233 26.69 -3.40 -5.75
C ASN A 233 25.72 -4.59 -5.61
N TYR A 234 24.43 -4.32 -5.42
CA TYR A 234 23.34 -5.30 -5.32
C TYR A 234 22.37 -5.21 -6.51
N THR A 235 22.82 -4.78 -7.68
CA THR A 235 21.95 -4.62 -8.88
C THR A 235 21.16 -5.90 -9.20
N TYR A 236 21.70 -7.09 -8.88
CA TYR A 236 21.02 -8.37 -9.05
C TYR A 236 19.81 -8.59 -8.13
N LEU A 237 19.60 -7.74 -7.12
CA LEU A 237 18.41 -7.72 -6.27
C LEU A 237 17.36 -6.69 -6.73
N GLU A 238 17.67 -5.87 -7.73
CA GLU A 238 16.67 -4.96 -8.30
C GLU A 238 15.55 -5.79 -8.95
N GLY A 239 14.28 -5.44 -8.64
CA GLY A 239 13.12 -6.23 -9.06
C GLY A 239 12.86 -7.49 -8.22
N TRP A 240 13.59 -7.71 -7.12
CA TRP A 240 13.33 -8.82 -6.21
C TRP A 240 11.91 -8.79 -5.67
N GLY A 241 11.30 -9.97 -5.55
CA GLY A 241 9.97 -10.14 -4.98
C GLY A 241 8.93 -10.58 -5.99
N GLN A 242 7.67 -10.45 -5.62
CA GLN A 242 6.52 -10.84 -6.42
C GLN A 242 5.55 -9.67 -6.60
N SER A 243 4.81 -9.67 -7.71
CA SER A 243 3.89 -8.58 -8.03
C SER A 243 2.72 -8.51 -7.04
N THR A 244 2.04 -7.37 -7.04
CA THR A 244 0.81 -7.19 -6.26
C THR A 244 -0.26 -8.21 -6.66
N VAL A 245 -0.43 -8.48 -7.96
CA VAL A 245 -1.39 -9.49 -8.45
C VAL A 245 -1.01 -10.88 -7.94
N THR A 246 0.25 -11.27 -8.05
CA THR A 246 0.75 -12.57 -7.54
C THR A 246 0.57 -12.66 -6.01
N SER A 247 0.88 -11.58 -5.28
CA SER A 247 0.75 -11.55 -3.81
C SER A 247 -0.72 -11.65 -3.36
N LEU A 248 -1.65 -11.03 -4.09
CA LEU A 248 -3.08 -11.17 -3.81
C LEU A 248 -3.55 -12.62 -4.02
N VAL A 249 -3.13 -13.25 -5.11
CA VAL A 249 -3.51 -14.65 -5.39
C VAL A 249 -2.90 -15.61 -4.35
N GLU A 250 -1.66 -15.39 -3.93
CA GLU A 250 -1.03 -16.11 -2.80
C GLU A 250 -1.83 -15.92 -1.51
N ALA A 251 -2.16 -14.67 -1.14
CA ALA A 251 -2.92 -14.37 0.06
C ALA A 251 -4.33 -14.98 0.04
N MET A 252 -5.01 -14.92 -1.11
CA MET A 252 -6.33 -15.52 -1.29
C MET A 252 -6.32 -17.04 -1.24
N SER A 253 -5.18 -17.71 -1.44
CA SER A 253 -5.03 -19.15 -1.27
C SER A 253 -4.94 -19.61 0.20
N VAL A 254 -4.80 -18.68 1.15
CA VAL A 254 -4.94 -18.93 2.58
C VAL A 254 -6.42 -19.15 2.92
N SER A 255 -6.73 -20.14 3.78
CA SER A 255 -8.11 -20.43 4.20
C SER A 255 -8.83 -19.17 4.68
N GLU A 256 -10.06 -18.96 4.23
CA GLU A 256 -10.89 -17.80 4.55
C GLU A 256 -11.06 -17.59 6.05
N GLU A 257 -11.14 -18.68 6.81
CA GLU A 257 -11.36 -18.67 8.27
C GLU A 257 -10.22 -17.96 9.03
N VAL A 258 -9.00 -17.99 8.49
CA VAL A 258 -7.81 -17.43 9.15
C VAL A 258 -7.15 -16.30 8.34
N ARG A 259 -7.63 -16.06 7.12
CA ARG A 259 -7.04 -15.03 6.25
C ARG A 259 -7.36 -13.63 6.75
N PRO A 260 -6.35 -12.78 6.98
CA PRO A 260 -6.56 -11.37 7.28
C PRO A 260 -7.28 -10.63 6.15
N SER A 261 -7.90 -9.49 6.46
CA SER A 261 -8.31 -8.51 5.44
C SER A 261 -7.11 -8.05 4.62
N LEU A 262 -7.31 -7.86 3.31
CA LEU A 262 -6.23 -7.60 2.38
C LEU A 262 -6.25 -6.14 1.89
N ILE A 263 -5.11 -5.49 1.98
CA ILE A 263 -4.84 -4.23 1.28
C ILE A 263 -3.90 -4.54 0.11
N ALA A 264 -4.23 -4.03 -1.06
CA ALA A 264 -3.36 -4.09 -2.22
C ALA A 264 -2.61 -2.78 -2.38
N SER A 265 -1.29 -2.83 -2.52
CA SER A 265 -0.48 -1.71 -2.97
C SER A 265 0.72 -2.18 -3.78
N GLY A 266 1.39 -1.25 -4.48
CA GLY A 266 2.50 -1.57 -5.40
C GLY A 266 2.05 -1.67 -6.85
N GLY A 267 2.48 -0.71 -7.69
CA GLY A 267 2.25 -0.71 -9.13
C GLY A 267 0.85 -0.29 -9.60
N ILE A 268 -0.05 0.05 -8.71
CA ILE A 268 -1.44 0.48 -9.00
C ILE A 268 -1.45 1.94 -9.42
N LYS A 269 -2.07 2.26 -10.57
CA LYS A 269 -2.00 3.60 -11.18
C LYS A 269 -3.30 4.09 -11.77
N THR A 270 -4.24 3.19 -12.08
CA THR A 270 -5.51 3.52 -12.75
C THR A 270 -6.70 3.02 -11.94
N PRO A 271 -7.91 3.58 -12.16
CA PRO A 271 -9.15 3.03 -11.60
C PRO A 271 -9.37 1.56 -11.95
N LEU A 272 -8.96 1.14 -13.15
CA LEU A 272 -9.07 -0.26 -13.55
C LEU A 272 -8.16 -1.18 -12.72
N ASP A 273 -6.95 -0.72 -12.36
CA ASP A 273 -6.06 -1.49 -11.47
C ASP A 273 -6.66 -1.61 -10.07
N ILE A 274 -7.33 -0.54 -9.57
CA ILE A 274 -8.03 -0.57 -8.29
C ILE A 274 -9.15 -1.62 -8.35
N VAL A 275 -10.02 -1.55 -9.36
CA VAL A 275 -11.14 -2.50 -9.53
C VAL A 275 -10.63 -3.93 -9.69
N LYS A 276 -9.53 -4.17 -10.41
CA LYS A 276 -8.89 -5.49 -10.52
C LYS A 276 -8.37 -5.97 -9.16
N SER A 277 -7.74 -5.09 -8.36
CA SER A 277 -7.26 -5.44 -7.02
C SER A 277 -8.40 -5.88 -6.10
N LEU A 278 -9.52 -5.14 -6.11
CA LEU A 278 -10.72 -5.48 -5.34
C LEU A 278 -11.33 -6.81 -5.80
N ALA A 279 -11.41 -7.04 -7.10
CA ALA A 279 -11.88 -8.29 -7.69
C ALA A 279 -10.96 -9.48 -7.35
N LEU A 280 -9.65 -9.25 -7.19
CA LEU A 280 -8.66 -10.23 -6.77
C LEU A 280 -8.69 -10.53 -5.27
N GLY A 281 -9.52 -9.84 -4.49
CA GLY A 281 -9.73 -10.10 -3.07
C GLY A 281 -9.25 -9.01 -2.12
N ALA A 282 -8.69 -7.90 -2.61
CA ALA A 282 -8.37 -6.77 -1.75
C ALA A 282 -9.63 -6.10 -1.21
N ASP A 283 -9.57 -5.62 0.03
CA ASP A 283 -10.63 -4.86 0.67
C ASP A 283 -10.38 -3.35 0.56
N LEU A 284 -9.12 -2.95 0.41
CA LEU A 284 -8.69 -1.54 0.28
C LEU A 284 -7.46 -1.48 -0.63
N VAL A 285 -7.23 -0.34 -1.28
CA VAL A 285 -6.13 -0.17 -2.25
C VAL A 285 -5.29 1.05 -1.91
N GLY A 286 -3.98 0.85 -1.72
CA GLY A 286 -3.02 1.90 -1.41
C GLY A 286 -2.22 2.36 -2.62
N MET A 287 -2.14 3.67 -2.85
CA MET A 287 -1.38 4.28 -3.94
C MET A 287 -0.39 5.31 -3.40
N SER A 288 0.91 5.00 -3.44
CA SER A 288 1.96 5.88 -2.89
C SER A 288 2.50 6.86 -3.93
N ASN A 289 3.45 6.40 -4.73
CA ASN A 289 4.20 7.26 -5.67
C ASN A 289 3.31 7.91 -6.74
N HIS A 290 2.16 7.30 -7.05
CA HIS A 290 1.19 7.88 -7.97
C HIS A 290 0.70 9.26 -7.46
N PHE A 291 0.27 9.36 -6.21
CA PHE A 291 -0.16 10.63 -5.62
C PHE A 291 1.00 11.57 -5.30
N LEU A 292 2.19 11.04 -5.01
CA LEU A 292 3.40 11.87 -4.87
C LEU A 292 3.66 12.72 -6.12
N GLN A 293 3.36 12.22 -7.32
CA GLN A 293 3.60 12.97 -8.56
C GLN A 293 2.86 14.31 -8.63
N TYR A 294 1.77 14.47 -7.89
CA TYR A 294 1.00 15.73 -7.82
C TYR A 294 1.55 16.73 -6.81
N VAL A 295 2.39 16.29 -5.86
CA VAL A 295 2.87 17.12 -4.75
C VAL A 295 4.40 17.08 -4.57
N LYS A 296 5.14 16.38 -5.42
CA LYS A 296 6.58 16.08 -5.27
C LYS A 296 7.50 17.30 -5.21
N ASP A 297 7.04 18.43 -5.72
CA ASP A 297 7.78 19.70 -5.68
C ASP A 297 7.65 20.43 -4.33
N GLY A 298 6.68 19.99 -3.49
CA GLY A 298 6.34 20.67 -2.23
C GLY A 298 5.72 22.06 -2.41
N LYS A 299 5.45 22.48 -3.66
CA LYS A 299 4.91 23.81 -4.01
C LYS A 299 3.46 23.77 -4.46
N GLY A 300 2.96 22.57 -4.80
CA GLY A 300 1.56 22.37 -5.19
C GLY A 300 1.22 22.76 -6.62
N HIS A 301 2.20 22.86 -7.53
CA HIS A 301 1.94 23.21 -8.94
C HIS A 301 0.95 22.26 -9.65
N ARG A 302 0.85 21.02 -9.20
CA ARG A 302 -0.08 20.01 -9.74
C ARG A 302 -1.11 19.53 -8.71
N PHE A 303 -1.32 20.30 -7.65
CA PHE A 303 -2.22 19.91 -6.55
C PHE A 303 -3.67 19.73 -7.03
N ASP A 304 -4.19 20.66 -7.83
CA ASP A 304 -5.53 20.60 -8.39
C ASP A 304 -5.71 19.40 -9.34
N ASP A 305 -4.66 19.05 -10.11
CA ASP A 305 -4.65 17.82 -10.91
C ASP A 305 -4.84 16.58 -10.02
N GLY A 306 -4.20 16.56 -8.85
CA GLY A 306 -4.31 15.47 -7.88
C GLY A 306 -5.71 15.34 -7.29
N LEU A 307 -6.34 16.45 -6.91
CA LEU A 307 -7.74 16.45 -6.46
C LEU A 307 -8.71 16.02 -7.57
N GLN A 308 -8.47 16.49 -8.79
CA GLN A 308 -9.29 16.06 -9.92
C GLN A 308 -9.10 14.58 -10.21
N ALA A 309 -7.87 14.04 -10.09
CA ALA A 309 -7.60 12.62 -10.25
C ALA A 309 -8.39 11.77 -9.23
N ILE A 310 -8.44 12.17 -7.96
CA ILE A 310 -9.23 11.47 -6.94
C ILE A 310 -10.70 11.41 -7.33
N LYS A 311 -11.32 12.55 -7.70
CA LYS A 311 -12.73 12.61 -8.13
C LYS A 311 -12.98 11.75 -9.38
N THR A 312 -12.05 11.80 -10.31
CA THR A 312 -12.13 10.99 -11.54
C THR A 312 -12.06 9.50 -11.21
N TYR A 313 -11.21 9.08 -10.27
CA TYR A 313 -11.08 7.68 -9.88
C TYR A 313 -12.35 7.18 -9.19
N GLN A 314 -12.92 7.96 -8.27
CA GLN A 314 -14.19 7.66 -7.61
C GLN A 314 -15.30 7.39 -8.64
N TRP A 315 -15.43 8.26 -9.63
CA TRP A 315 -16.42 8.12 -10.69
C TRP A 315 -16.15 6.93 -11.62
N GLN A 316 -14.94 6.84 -12.17
CA GLN A 316 -14.57 5.79 -13.13
C GLN A 316 -14.61 4.38 -12.54
N MET A 317 -14.36 4.21 -11.26
CA MET A 317 -14.54 2.91 -10.60
C MET A 317 -16.00 2.46 -10.65
N ALA A 318 -16.95 3.33 -10.36
CA ALA A 318 -18.37 3.02 -10.46
C ALA A 318 -18.78 2.69 -11.90
N GLU A 319 -18.27 3.43 -12.89
CA GLU A 319 -18.50 3.15 -14.32
C GLU A 319 -17.94 1.78 -14.75
N ILE A 320 -16.71 1.44 -14.32
CA ILE A 320 -16.09 0.13 -14.60
C ILE A 320 -16.93 -1.00 -13.97
N MET A 321 -17.33 -0.84 -12.70
CA MET A 321 -18.17 -1.83 -12.03
C MET A 321 -19.55 -1.97 -12.69
N THR A 322 -20.11 -0.87 -13.18
CA THR A 322 -21.35 -0.89 -13.98
C THR A 322 -21.18 -1.72 -15.25
N MET A 323 -20.09 -1.53 -16.01
CA MET A 323 -19.80 -2.35 -17.19
C MET A 323 -19.65 -3.83 -16.89
N LEU A 324 -19.21 -4.17 -15.68
CA LEU A 324 -19.09 -5.55 -15.20
C LEU A 324 -20.40 -6.11 -14.62
N GLY A 325 -21.45 -5.29 -14.50
CA GLY A 325 -22.68 -5.69 -13.85
C GLY A 325 -22.51 -5.99 -12.36
N ALA A 326 -21.66 -5.23 -11.65
CA ALA A 326 -21.40 -5.36 -10.23
C ALA A 326 -21.86 -4.11 -9.49
N LYS A 327 -22.79 -4.26 -8.53
CA LYS A 327 -23.35 -3.15 -7.74
C LYS A 327 -22.54 -2.83 -6.48
N ASN A 328 -21.68 -3.74 -6.07
CA ASN A 328 -20.82 -3.61 -4.88
C ASN A 328 -19.56 -4.49 -5.00
N ILE A 329 -18.62 -4.35 -4.05
CA ILE A 329 -17.37 -5.10 -4.07
C ILE A 329 -17.60 -6.61 -3.94
N ALA A 330 -18.63 -7.06 -3.19
CA ALA A 330 -18.95 -8.47 -3.07
C ALA A 330 -19.37 -9.09 -4.41
N GLU A 331 -20.23 -8.39 -5.16
CA GLU A 331 -20.61 -8.80 -6.52
C GLU A 331 -19.44 -8.71 -7.51
N LEU A 332 -18.56 -7.70 -7.36
CA LEU A 332 -17.35 -7.57 -8.15
C LEU A 332 -16.43 -8.79 -8.00
N ARG A 333 -16.32 -9.34 -6.81
CA ARG A 333 -15.53 -10.55 -6.52
C ARG A 333 -16.09 -11.83 -7.17
N GLN A 334 -17.31 -11.79 -7.67
CA GLN A 334 -17.92 -12.89 -8.44
C GLN A 334 -17.72 -12.75 -9.96
N LYS A 335 -17.05 -11.68 -10.42
CA LYS A 335 -16.81 -11.48 -11.86
C LYS A 335 -15.58 -12.26 -12.32
N ASP A 336 -15.68 -12.80 -13.54
CA ASP A 336 -14.63 -13.63 -14.11
C ASP A 336 -13.42 -12.81 -14.51
N LEU A 337 -12.25 -13.31 -14.11
CA LEU A 337 -10.93 -12.73 -14.39
C LEU A 337 -10.01 -13.79 -15.02
N VAL A 338 -9.43 -13.45 -16.16
CA VAL A 338 -8.32 -14.22 -16.75
C VAL A 338 -7.01 -13.61 -16.26
N LEU A 339 -6.28 -14.35 -15.45
CA LEU A 339 -5.03 -13.88 -14.87
C LEU A 339 -3.92 -13.76 -15.93
N ALA A 340 -2.96 -12.87 -15.71
CA ALA A 340 -1.78 -12.71 -16.56
C ALA A 340 -1.00 -14.04 -16.69
N PRO A 341 -0.39 -14.36 -17.85
CA PRO A 341 0.27 -15.65 -18.09
C PRO A 341 1.36 -15.99 -17.07
N ASN A 342 2.17 -15.03 -16.65
CA ASN A 342 3.19 -15.23 -15.62
C ASN A 342 2.58 -15.55 -14.25
N VAL A 343 1.43 -14.96 -13.92
CA VAL A 343 0.68 -15.26 -12.69
C VAL A 343 0.07 -16.66 -12.76
N GLN A 344 -0.46 -17.07 -13.93
CA GLN A 344 -0.94 -18.45 -14.14
C GLN A 344 0.19 -19.48 -13.93
N ASN A 345 1.37 -19.25 -14.52
CA ASN A 345 2.53 -20.11 -14.35
C ASN A 345 2.99 -20.17 -12.87
N TRP A 346 2.94 -19.04 -12.17
CA TRP A 346 3.21 -19.01 -10.74
C TRP A 346 2.23 -19.88 -9.96
N CYS A 347 0.94 -19.68 -10.20
CA CYS A 347 -0.12 -20.45 -9.55
C CYS A 347 0.00 -21.95 -9.81
N GLU A 348 0.33 -22.35 -11.04
CA GLU A 348 0.56 -23.76 -11.39
C GLU A 348 1.69 -24.36 -10.55
N ALA A 349 2.83 -23.67 -10.47
CA ALA A 349 3.98 -24.11 -9.67
C ALA A 349 3.66 -24.14 -8.17
N ARG A 350 2.77 -23.27 -7.70
CA ARG A 350 2.37 -23.14 -6.28
C ARG A 350 1.14 -23.98 -5.91
N GLY A 351 0.53 -24.69 -6.86
CA GLY A 351 -0.68 -25.48 -6.63
C GLY A 351 -1.89 -24.62 -6.26
N ILE A 352 -2.02 -23.41 -6.82
CA ILE A 352 -3.14 -22.49 -6.62
C ILE A 352 -4.11 -22.65 -7.79
N ASP A 353 -5.40 -22.84 -7.52
CA ASP A 353 -6.43 -22.93 -8.58
C ASP A 353 -6.71 -21.57 -9.22
N TRP A 354 -5.86 -21.19 -10.16
CA TRP A 354 -6.02 -19.95 -10.92
C TRP A 354 -7.20 -19.98 -11.89
N LYS A 355 -7.65 -21.18 -12.31
CA LYS A 355 -8.78 -21.35 -13.23
C LYS A 355 -10.11 -20.97 -12.59
N ALA A 356 -10.19 -21.07 -11.25
CA ALA A 356 -11.35 -20.64 -10.49
C ALA A 356 -11.67 -19.15 -10.71
N TYR A 357 -10.65 -18.31 -10.90
CA TYR A 357 -10.86 -16.86 -11.18
C TYR A 357 -11.61 -16.60 -12.49
N ALA A 358 -11.43 -17.44 -13.50
CA ALA A 358 -12.10 -17.31 -14.81
C ALA A 358 -13.47 -18.01 -14.89
N ARG A 359 -13.95 -18.58 -13.79
CA ARG A 359 -15.18 -19.41 -13.73
C ARG A 359 -16.07 -19.05 -12.55
N ARG A 360 -15.92 -17.89 -11.97
CA ARG A 360 -16.69 -17.46 -10.78
C ARG A 360 -18.17 -17.34 -11.08
N SER A 361 -18.54 -16.82 -12.26
CA SER A 361 -19.92 -16.67 -12.69
C SER A 361 -20.62 -18.01 -12.96
N ALA A 362 -19.88 -19.07 -13.30
CA ALA A 362 -20.46 -20.41 -13.52
C ALA A 362 -21.01 -21.05 -12.24
N ASN A 363 -20.65 -20.56 -11.07
CA ASN A 363 -21.13 -21.03 -9.77
C ASN A 363 -22.41 -20.31 -9.30
N VAL A 364 -22.94 -19.36 -10.09
CA VAL A 364 -24.09 -18.49 -9.75
C VAL A 364 -25.35 -18.88 -10.55
N SER A 365 -25.26 -19.89 -11.41
CA SER A 365 -26.38 -20.41 -12.25
C SER A 365 -27.13 -21.57 -11.59
#